data_8c99e08af957e8c55f0de41fc9975632
#
_entry.id   8c99e08af957e8c55f0de41fc9975632
#
_cell.length_a   1.000
_cell.length_b   1.000
_cell.length_c   1.000
_cell.angle_alpha   90.00
_cell.angle_beta   90.00
_cell.angle_gamma   90.00
#
_symmetry.space_group_name_H-M   'P 1'
#
loop_
_entity.id
_entity.type
_entity.pdbx_description
1 polymer ?
#
loop_
_entity_poly.entity_id
_entity_poly.type
_entity_poly.pdbx_seq_one_letter_code
_entity_poly.pdbx_strand_id
1 'polypeptide(L)'
;MPMHENMTPYEAAETVGMDAQGREYYLCVVKATFNWDEHGKPTPAATHQPVTAADQFAPESDPPACTLESDLVPEKPQVDVLLAGSIKLPRAVPQVDVGLDVGQRIRKQVRVFGDRYWVRGAGGLVMTEPRPFDEMPIRWDRCFGGMDPQHPKHAELRNPAGVGMRKDASALEKQLVANFEDPRKPIHSYKEHPAPVGFGPMSRTDPARSKLAGTYDDAWQEEQAPLLPEDFNPLYYNCAPPDQRLDAYIPGEVVRLSYMTERGQEQFSLPDFTVEFARALVPERIIRRHARPDTIIIEPKERRFSLVARFVEYPQPDISTLGKVIVGPSSGRVRAIEK
;
A
#
# COMPACT_ATOMS: atom_id res chain seq x y z
N MET A 1 -1.11 30.53 -0.06
CA MET A 1 0.26 30.14 0.34
C MET A 1 0.17 28.79 1.01
N PRO A 2 1.13 27.88 0.83
CA PRO A 2 1.14 26.63 1.56
C PRO A 2 1.19 26.89 3.07
N MET A 3 0.46 26.11 3.84
CA MET A 3 0.41 26.22 5.31
C MET A 3 1.65 25.60 5.97
N HIS A 4 2.43 24.78 5.23
CA HIS A 4 3.68 24.22 5.74
C HIS A 4 4.92 24.83 5.10
N GLU A 5 6.03 24.81 5.86
CA GLU A 5 7.38 25.04 5.36
C GLU A 5 8.20 23.78 5.58
N ASN A 6 8.66 23.17 4.50
CA ASN A 6 9.44 21.96 4.55
C ASN A 6 10.93 22.27 4.63
N MET A 7 11.54 22.02 5.77
CA MET A 7 12.98 22.17 6.03
C MET A 7 13.74 20.84 5.93
N THR A 8 13.10 19.79 5.48
CA THR A 8 13.73 18.49 5.21
C THR A 8 14.06 18.35 3.73
N PRO A 9 14.95 17.44 3.33
CA PRO A 9 15.18 17.11 1.93
C PRO A 9 14.05 16.25 1.32
N TYR A 10 13.07 15.81 2.13
CA TYR A 10 12.02 14.87 1.76
C TYR A 10 10.84 15.55 1.07
N GLU A 11 10.04 14.77 0.36
CA GLU A 11 8.79 15.26 -0.20
C GLU A 11 7.75 15.47 0.90
N ALA A 12 6.99 16.55 0.77
CA ALA A 12 5.91 16.86 1.69
C ALA A 12 4.69 17.38 0.94
N ALA A 13 3.50 17.02 1.43
CA ALA A 13 2.23 17.52 0.93
C ALA A 13 1.25 17.73 2.09
N GLU A 14 0.28 18.59 1.86
CA GLU A 14 -0.73 18.94 2.87
C GLU A 14 -2.13 18.90 2.28
N THR A 15 -3.10 18.70 3.16
CA THR A 15 -4.52 18.83 2.86
C THR A 15 -5.30 19.20 4.11
N VAL A 16 -6.55 19.57 3.92
CA VAL A 16 -7.53 19.77 5.00
C VAL A 16 -8.72 18.85 4.77
N GLY A 17 -9.39 18.48 5.84
CA GLY A 17 -10.57 17.63 5.77
C GLY A 17 -11.43 17.77 7.02
N MET A 18 -12.46 16.95 7.10
CA MET A 18 -13.34 16.83 8.26
C MET A 18 -13.40 15.38 8.72
N ASP A 19 -13.46 15.16 10.01
CA ASP A 19 -13.71 13.84 10.59
C ASP A 19 -15.22 13.51 10.67
N ALA A 20 -15.56 12.34 11.21
CA ALA A 20 -16.94 11.89 11.36
C ALA A 20 -17.79 12.80 12.26
N GLN A 21 -17.18 13.61 13.12
CA GLN A 21 -17.83 14.59 14.00
C GLN A 21 -17.90 16.00 13.40
N GLY A 22 -17.48 16.17 12.14
CA GLY A 22 -17.45 17.47 11.47
C GLY A 22 -16.34 18.41 11.95
N ARG A 23 -15.35 17.90 12.72
CA ARG A 23 -14.22 18.72 13.13
C ARG A 23 -13.22 18.82 11.98
N GLU A 24 -12.87 20.05 11.66
CA GLU A 24 -11.82 20.30 10.66
C GLU A 24 -10.46 19.80 11.15
N TYR A 25 -9.73 19.16 10.26
CA TYR A 25 -8.34 18.80 10.51
C TYR A 25 -7.42 19.30 9.40
N TYR A 26 -6.21 19.58 9.79
CA TYR A 26 -5.07 19.78 8.90
C TYR A 26 -4.22 18.50 8.91
N LEU A 27 -3.85 18.05 7.71
CA LEU A 27 -2.97 16.91 7.50
C LEU A 27 -1.72 17.36 6.74
N CYS A 28 -0.54 17.04 7.26
CA CYS A 28 0.73 17.14 6.54
C CYS A 28 1.38 15.76 6.49
N VAL A 29 1.81 15.35 5.30
CA VAL A 29 2.45 14.06 5.04
C VAL A 29 3.86 14.30 4.53
N VAL A 30 4.81 13.53 5.06
CA VAL A 30 6.21 13.52 4.60
C VAL A 30 6.56 12.14 4.07
N LYS A 31 7.17 12.10 2.89
CA LYS A 31 7.61 10.88 2.22
C LYS A 31 9.10 10.93 1.95
N ALA A 32 9.84 10.01 2.56
CA ALA A 32 11.27 9.88 2.41
C ALA A 32 11.62 8.58 1.69
N THR A 33 12.43 8.65 0.65
CA THR A 33 12.89 7.48 -0.11
C THR A 33 14.33 7.13 0.25
N PHE A 34 14.60 5.84 0.41
CA PHE A 34 15.91 5.29 0.72
C PHE A 34 16.26 4.21 -0.32
N ASN A 35 17.54 4.17 -0.69
CA ASN A 35 18.12 3.03 -1.38
C ASN A 35 18.87 2.19 -0.34
N TRP A 36 19.07 0.89 -0.60
CA TRP A 36 19.96 0.06 0.20
C TRP A 36 21.15 -0.42 -0.64
N ASP A 37 22.32 -0.45 0.00
CA ASP A 37 23.55 -0.93 -0.61
C ASP A 37 23.65 -2.47 -0.59
N GLU A 38 24.79 -3.02 -0.99
CA GLU A 38 25.03 -4.47 -1.00
C GLU A 38 25.11 -5.11 0.39
N HIS A 39 25.32 -4.30 1.43
CA HIS A 39 25.35 -4.71 2.82
C HIS A 39 24.01 -4.50 3.52
N GLY A 40 22.99 -3.99 2.81
CA GLY A 40 21.66 -3.69 3.35
C GLY A 40 21.59 -2.42 4.17
N LYS A 41 22.60 -1.53 4.04
CA LYS A 41 22.59 -0.24 4.72
C LYS A 41 21.71 0.75 3.96
N PRO A 42 20.69 1.34 4.61
CA PRO A 42 19.85 2.34 3.98
C PRO A 42 20.57 3.67 3.85
N THR A 43 20.41 4.33 2.72
CA THR A 43 20.87 5.69 2.47
C THR A 43 19.74 6.51 1.83
N PRO A 44 19.52 7.77 2.21
CA PRO A 44 18.53 8.61 1.54
C PRO A 44 18.80 8.66 0.05
N ALA A 45 17.73 8.54 -0.74
CA ALA A 45 17.84 8.65 -2.20
C ALA A 45 18.16 10.10 -2.61
N ALA A 46 18.86 10.27 -3.72
CA ALA A 46 19.16 11.60 -4.26
C ALA A 46 17.88 12.33 -4.73
N THR A 47 16.86 11.57 -5.14
CA THR A 47 15.52 12.06 -5.50
C THR A 47 14.50 11.23 -4.77
N HIS A 48 13.62 11.89 -4.00
CA HIS A 48 12.57 11.22 -3.27
C HIS A 48 11.34 10.99 -4.15
N GLN A 49 10.63 9.91 -3.87
CA GLN A 49 9.33 9.66 -4.51
C GLN A 49 8.31 10.69 -4.00
N PRO A 50 7.48 11.24 -4.89
CA PRO A 50 6.47 12.22 -4.50
C PRO A 50 5.45 11.60 -3.53
N VAL A 51 4.84 12.45 -2.70
CA VAL A 51 3.65 12.06 -1.93
C VAL A 51 2.56 11.66 -2.93
N THR A 52 1.96 10.50 -2.72
CA THR A 52 0.86 9.99 -3.55
C THR A 52 -0.41 10.75 -3.20
N ALA A 53 -0.77 11.76 -4.00
CA ALA A 53 -1.91 12.63 -3.72
C ALA A 53 -3.27 11.96 -4.02
N ALA A 54 -3.31 11.02 -4.96
CA ALA A 54 -4.51 10.27 -5.33
C ALA A 54 -4.16 8.82 -5.62
N ASP A 55 -5.15 7.93 -5.52
CA ASP A 55 -4.96 6.52 -5.83
C ASP A 55 -4.41 6.33 -7.25
N GLN A 56 -3.44 5.46 -7.39
CA GLN A 56 -2.81 5.10 -8.65
C GLN A 56 -3.28 3.71 -9.08
N PHE A 57 -3.54 3.55 -10.37
CA PHE A 57 -4.05 2.31 -10.93
C PHE A 57 -3.17 1.82 -12.07
N ALA A 58 -3.16 0.51 -12.28
CA ALA A 58 -2.53 -0.09 -13.43
C ALA A 58 -3.31 0.28 -14.71
N PRO A 59 -2.66 0.88 -15.73
CA PRO A 59 -3.37 1.46 -16.88
C PRO A 59 -4.07 0.42 -17.77
N GLU A 60 -3.66 -0.84 -17.70
CA GLU A 60 -4.13 -1.91 -18.59
C GLU A 60 -5.12 -2.89 -17.91
N SER A 61 -5.49 -2.65 -16.64
CA SER A 61 -6.41 -3.54 -15.93
C SER A 61 -7.85 -3.05 -15.99
N ASP A 62 -8.80 -3.97 -16.21
CA ASP A 62 -10.23 -3.71 -16.20
C ASP A 62 -10.94 -4.84 -15.40
N PRO A 63 -11.55 -4.54 -14.27
CA PRO A 63 -11.52 -3.26 -13.56
C PRO A 63 -10.12 -2.84 -13.09
N PRO A 64 -9.88 -1.53 -12.85
CA PRO A 64 -8.57 -1.00 -12.51
C PRO A 64 -8.00 -1.62 -11.22
N ALA A 65 -6.78 -2.17 -11.31
CA ALA A 65 -6.03 -2.65 -10.13
C ALA A 65 -5.29 -1.50 -9.48
N CYS A 66 -5.58 -1.21 -8.21
CA CYS A 66 -4.86 -0.21 -7.44
C CYS A 66 -3.40 -0.65 -7.23
N THR A 67 -2.45 0.22 -7.54
CA THR A 67 -1.01 0.00 -7.35
C THR A 67 -0.48 0.72 -6.11
N LEU A 68 -0.98 1.92 -5.84
CA LEU A 68 -0.72 2.70 -4.63
C LEU A 68 -1.99 3.46 -4.26
N GLU A 69 -2.34 3.49 -2.99
CA GLU A 69 -3.38 4.40 -2.49
C GLU A 69 -2.79 5.75 -2.10
N SER A 70 -3.66 6.75 -2.00
CA SER A 70 -3.29 8.09 -1.56
C SER A 70 -2.63 8.05 -0.18
N ASP A 71 -1.51 8.77 -0.05
CA ASP A 71 -0.86 9.00 1.23
C ASP A 71 -1.63 10.02 2.09
N LEU A 72 -2.56 10.79 1.49
CA LEU A 72 -3.31 11.87 2.13
C LEU A 72 -4.54 11.34 2.89
N VAL A 73 -4.32 10.45 3.84
CA VAL A 73 -5.33 9.97 4.79
C VAL A 73 -4.93 10.39 6.20
N PRO A 74 -5.90 10.72 7.09
CA PRO A 74 -5.58 11.37 8.37
C PRO A 74 -4.81 10.49 9.34
N GLU A 75 -5.06 9.19 9.32
CA GLU A 75 -4.40 8.26 10.24
C GLU A 75 -4.31 6.84 9.67
N LYS A 76 -3.35 6.09 10.16
CA LYS A 76 -3.26 4.63 9.99
C LYS A 76 -2.94 4.01 11.34
N PRO A 77 -3.87 3.28 11.96
CA PRO A 77 -3.66 2.67 13.28
C PRO A 77 -2.55 1.61 13.30
N GLN A 78 -2.21 1.02 12.14
CA GLN A 78 -1.13 0.06 11.98
C GLN A 78 -0.15 0.55 10.91
N VAL A 79 1.07 -0.01 10.91
CA VAL A 79 2.06 0.26 9.88
C VAL A 79 1.85 -0.67 8.70
N ASP A 80 1.48 -0.12 7.56
CA ASP A 80 1.38 -0.87 6.30
C ASP A 80 2.76 -1.18 5.73
N VAL A 81 3.00 -2.42 5.33
CA VAL A 81 4.15 -2.83 4.53
C VAL A 81 3.66 -3.27 3.16
N LEU A 82 3.91 -2.47 2.15
CA LEU A 82 3.47 -2.67 0.77
C LEU A 82 4.67 -2.96 -0.13
N LEU A 83 4.46 -3.82 -1.13
CA LEU A 83 5.39 -3.93 -2.24
C LEU A 83 4.73 -3.34 -3.49
N ALA A 84 5.52 -2.57 -4.24
CA ALA A 84 5.11 -1.91 -5.47
C ALA A 84 6.12 -2.19 -6.61
N GLY A 85 5.76 -1.81 -7.85
CA GLY A 85 6.62 -2.03 -9.00
C GLY A 85 6.64 -3.47 -9.48
N SER A 86 7.83 -4.05 -9.58
CA SER A 86 8.05 -5.40 -10.10
C SER A 86 9.02 -6.21 -9.23
N ILE A 87 8.84 -7.53 -9.24
CA ILE A 87 9.86 -8.51 -8.87
C ILE A 87 10.86 -8.58 -10.03
N LYS A 88 12.17 -8.62 -9.72
CA LYS A 88 13.21 -8.90 -10.71
C LYS A 88 14.04 -10.08 -10.23
N LEU A 89 14.18 -11.09 -11.08
CA LEU A 89 14.90 -12.32 -10.76
C LEU A 89 16.32 -12.31 -11.34
N PRO A 90 17.26 -13.06 -10.74
CA PRO A 90 18.62 -13.22 -11.28
C PRO A 90 18.66 -13.86 -12.69
N ARG A 91 17.67 -14.68 -13.00
CA ARG A 91 17.50 -15.39 -14.28
C ARG A 91 16.05 -15.76 -14.51
N ALA A 92 15.68 -15.95 -15.77
CA ALA A 92 14.35 -16.43 -16.12
C ALA A 92 14.09 -17.85 -15.61
N VAL A 93 12.94 -18.03 -14.95
CA VAL A 93 12.44 -19.33 -14.44
C VAL A 93 10.94 -19.44 -14.71
N PRO A 94 10.38 -20.67 -14.84
CA PRO A 94 8.95 -20.84 -15.04
C PRO A 94 8.13 -20.52 -13.76
N GLN A 95 8.71 -20.74 -12.58
CA GLN A 95 8.11 -20.46 -11.28
C GLN A 95 9.17 -20.22 -10.21
N VAL A 96 8.79 -19.49 -9.16
CA VAL A 96 9.66 -19.23 -7.99
C VAL A 96 8.81 -18.93 -6.75
N ASP A 97 9.27 -19.35 -5.59
CA ASP A 97 8.69 -18.93 -4.31
C ASP A 97 9.41 -17.66 -3.84
N VAL A 98 8.67 -16.56 -3.78
CA VAL A 98 9.17 -15.26 -3.30
C VAL A 98 8.76 -15.02 -1.86
N GLY A 99 9.55 -14.25 -1.11
CA GLY A 99 9.30 -14.04 0.31
C GLY A 99 9.57 -12.64 0.80
N LEU A 100 8.72 -12.19 1.71
CA LEU A 100 8.88 -10.96 2.51
C LEU A 100 8.93 -11.35 3.99
N ASP A 101 10.03 -10.99 4.69
CA ASP A 101 10.14 -11.08 6.14
C ASP A 101 10.49 -9.70 6.70
N VAL A 102 9.78 -9.25 7.72
CA VAL A 102 10.08 -8.00 8.43
C VAL A 102 10.17 -8.32 9.92
N GLY A 103 11.39 -8.34 10.45
CA GLY A 103 11.68 -8.55 11.86
C GLY A 103 11.07 -9.81 12.46
N GLN A 104 10.80 -10.81 11.65
CA GLN A 104 10.07 -12.03 12.02
C GLN A 104 8.59 -11.80 12.42
N ARG A 105 8.11 -10.58 12.40
CA ARG A 105 6.70 -10.21 12.64
C ARG A 105 5.84 -10.37 11.41
N ILE A 106 6.42 -10.13 10.22
CA ILE A 106 5.84 -10.46 8.92
C ILE A 106 6.65 -11.61 8.34
N ARG A 107 5.98 -12.69 7.93
CA ARG A 107 6.57 -13.81 7.18
C ARG A 107 5.59 -14.24 6.12
N LYS A 108 5.74 -13.68 4.93
CA LYS A 108 4.86 -13.95 3.80
C LYS A 108 5.64 -14.61 2.68
N GLN A 109 5.10 -15.72 2.18
CA GLN A 109 5.64 -16.47 1.05
C GLN A 109 4.56 -16.66 0.00
N VAL A 110 4.89 -16.38 -1.25
CA VAL A 110 3.98 -16.48 -2.39
C VAL A 110 4.69 -17.19 -3.52
N ARG A 111 4.01 -18.12 -4.18
CA ARG A 111 4.50 -18.75 -5.40
C ARG A 111 4.13 -17.92 -6.59
N VAL A 112 5.12 -17.56 -7.39
CA VAL A 112 4.95 -16.78 -8.61
C VAL A 112 5.24 -17.66 -9.81
N PHE A 113 4.29 -17.70 -10.72
CA PHE A 113 4.40 -18.41 -12.00
C PHE A 113 4.54 -17.40 -13.13
N GLY A 114 5.26 -17.76 -14.17
CA GLY A 114 5.13 -17.09 -15.45
C GLY A 114 3.75 -17.30 -16.08
N ASP A 115 3.48 -16.62 -17.17
CA ASP A 115 2.15 -16.66 -17.78
C ASP A 115 1.74 -18.09 -18.18
N ARG A 116 0.58 -18.51 -17.68
CA ARG A 116 -0.13 -19.76 -17.98
C ARG A 116 -1.54 -19.42 -18.45
N TYR A 117 -2.09 -20.23 -19.30
CA TYR A 117 -3.42 -20.01 -19.87
C TYR A 117 -4.27 -21.27 -19.78
N TRP A 118 -5.57 -21.06 -19.58
CA TRP A 118 -6.53 -22.15 -19.70
C TRP A 118 -6.71 -22.51 -21.18
N VAL A 119 -6.54 -23.77 -21.50
CA VAL A 119 -6.72 -24.30 -22.86
C VAL A 119 -7.60 -25.55 -22.83
N ARG A 120 -8.27 -25.84 -23.96
CA ARG A 120 -9.10 -27.01 -24.09
C ARG A 120 -8.25 -28.27 -24.16
N GLY A 121 -8.47 -29.18 -23.22
CA GLY A 121 -7.91 -30.53 -23.21
C GLY A 121 -8.97 -31.60 -23.47
N ALA A 122 -8.60 -32.87 -23.47
CA ALA A 122 -9.49 -33.97 -23.75
C ALA A 122 -10.63 -34.13 -22.71
N GLY A 123 -10.40 -33.76 -21.47
CA GLY A 123 -11.36 -33.89 -20.35
C GLY A 123 -11.89 -32.55 -19.81
N GLY A 124 -11.71 -31.45 -20.52
CA GLY A 124 -12.08 -30.11 -20.05
C GLY A 124 -10.93 -29.10 -20.20
N LEU A 125 -10.97 -28.03 -19.42
CA LEU A 125 -9.88 -27.04 -19.42
C LEU A 125 -8.67 -27.59 -18.63
N VAL A 126 -7.48 -27.38 -19.18
CA VAL A 126 -6.19 -27.65 -18.57
C VAL A 126 -5.32 -26.39 -18.64
N MET A 127 -4.33 -26.28 -17.78
CA MET A 127 -3.36 -25.18 -17.81
C MET A 127 -2.23 -25.50 -18.78
N THR A 128 -1.73 -24.49 -19.49
CA THR A 128 -0.44 -24.59 -20.18
C THR A 128 0.71 -24.62 -19.18
N GLU A 129 1.88 -25.10 -19.60
CA GLU A 129 3.10 -24.90 -18.83
C GLU A 129 3.40 -23.41 -18.66
N PRO A 130 3.95 -23.00 -17.51
CA PRO A 130 4.30 -21.60 -17.26
C PRO A 130 5.47 -21.16 -18.15
N ARG A 131 5.35 -19.99 -18.74
CA ARG A 131 6.43 -19.40 -19.54
C ARG A 131 7.54 -18.91 -18.62
N PRO A 132 8.83 -19.12 -18.94
CA PRO A 132 9.91 -18.53 -18.17
C PRO A 132 9.80 -16.99 -18.11
N PHE A 133 10.04 -16.42 -16.93
CA PHE A 133 10.03 -14.97 -16.66
C PHE A 133 11.19 -14.61 -15.74
N ASP A 134 11.70 -13.40 -15.88
CA ASP A 134 12.69 -12.79 -14.99
C ASP A 134 12.21 -11.49 -14.36
N GLU A 135 11.04 -11.00 -14.81
CA GLU A 135 10.35 -9.86 -14.25
C GLU A 135 8.85 -10.12 -14.14
N MET A 136 8.24 -9.74 -13.00
CA MET A 136 6.80 -9.88 -12.76
C MET A 136 6.26 -8.66 -12.02
N PRO A 137 5.27 -7.92 -12.58
CA PRO A 137 4.63 -6.82 -11.90
C PRO A 137 3.91 -7.27 -10.62
N ILE A 138 4.08 -6.53 -9.53
CA ILE A 138 3.41 -6.79 -8.25
C ILE A 138 2.06 -6.09 -8.28
N ARG A 139 1.06 -6.75 -8.88
CA ARG A 139 -0.28 -6.17 -9.10
C ARG A 139 -1.37 -7.21 -8.85
N TRP A 140 -2.50 -6.74 -8.36
CA TRP A 140 -3.66 -7.59 -8.05
C TRP A 140 -4.35 -8.18 -9.29
N ASP A 141 -4.22 -7.57 -10.46
CA ASP A 141 -4.71 -8.13 -11.73
C ASP A 141 -3.90 -9.36 -12.21
N ARG A 142 -2.81 -9.70 -11.51
CA ARG A 142 -2.02 -10.91 -11.68
C ARG A 142 -2.34 -11.99 -10.63
N CYS A 143 -3.23 -11.70 -9.70
CA CYS A 143 -3.67 -12.60 -8.64
C CYS A 143 -5.03 -13.23 -8.98
N PHE A 144 -5.38 -14.33 -8.30
CA PHE A 144 -6.72 -14.89 -8.43
C PHE A 144 -7.79 -13.85 -8.06
N GLY A 145 -8.90 -13.86 -8.78
CA GLY A 145 -10.02 -12.96 -8.56
C GLY A 145 -10.76 -12.63 -9.86
N GLY A 146 -11.23 -11.41 -9.95
CA GLY A 146 -11.95 -10.87 -11.10
C GLY A 146 -13.44 -10.84 -10.92
N MET A 147 -14.09 -10.31 -11.94
CA MET A 147 -15.53 -10.25 -12.08
C MET A 147 -15.92 -10.81 -13.45
N ASP A 148 -16.97 -11.61 -13.50
CA ASP A 148 -17.51 -12.09 -14.78
C ASP A 148 -18.28 -10.95 -15.47
N PRO A 149 -17.83 -10.46 -16.65
CA PRO A 149 -18.50 -9.36 -17.34
C PRO A 149 -19.95 -9.68 -17.75
N GLN A 150 -20.26 -10.95 -18.01
CA GLN A 150 -21.61 -11.39 -18.37
C GLN A 150 -22.50 -11.66 -17.15
N HIS A 151 -21.86 -11.89 -15.99
CA HIS A 151 -22.54 -12.21 -14.74
C HIS A 151 -21.93 -11.40 -13.58
N PRO A 152 -22.13 -10.06 -13.49
CA PRO A 152 -21.44 -9.19 -12.53
C PRO A 152 -21.60 -9.58 -11.06
N LYS A 153 -22.66 -10.32 -10.72
CA LYS A 153 -22.83 -10.89 -9.37
C LYS A 153 -21.87 -12.04 -9.05
N HIS A 154 -21.23 -12.61 -10.09
CA HIS A 154 -20.21 -13.65 -9.97
C HIS A 154 -18.83 -12.99 -9.95
N ALA A 155 -18.43 -12.50 -8.79
CA ALA A 155 -17.22 -11.74 -8.58
C ALA A 155 -16.49 -12.18 -7.31
N GLU A 156 -15.17 -12.08 -7.33
CA GLU A 156 -14.33 -12.20 -6.15
C GLU A 156 -14.11 -10.80 -5.55
N LEU A 157 -14.94 -10.41 -4.57
CA LEU A 157 -14.95 -9.07 -4.00
C LEU A 157 -13.65 -8.70 -3.28
N ARG A 158 -12.85 -9.69 -2.84
CA ARG A 158 -11.52 -9.46 -2.25
C ARG A 158 -10.53 -8.95 -3.29
N ASN A 159 -10.73 -9.32 -4.57
CA ASN A 159 -9.90 -8.87 -5.68
C ASN A 159 -10.69 -8.81 -6.99
N PRO A 160 -11.54 -7.80 -7.21
CA PRO A 160 -12.34 -7.69 -8.43
C PRO A 160 -11.51 -7.43 -9.70
N ALA A 161 -10.27 -6.90 -9.55
CA ALA A 161 -9.36 -6.68 -10.66
C ALA A 161 -8.61 -7.95 -11.11
N GLY A 162 -8.70 -9.04 -10.34
CA GLY A 162 -7.96 -10.27 -10.58
C GLY A 162 -8.44 -11.10 -11.78
N VAL A 163 -7.84 -12.27 -11.92
CA VAL A 163 -8.13 -13.21 -13.01
C VAL A 163 -8.65 -14.55 -12.49
N GLY A 164 -9.49 -15.21 -13.28
CA GLY A 164 -9.95 -16.58 -13.00
C GLY A 164 -11.40 -16.72 -12.56
N MET A 165 -12.06 -15.64 -12.13
CA MET A 165 -13.45 -15.70 -11.71
C MET A 165 -14.39 -15.60 -12.92
N ARG A 166 -14.97 -16.73 -13.32
CA ARG A 166 -15.97 -16.83 -14.41
C ARG A 166 -17.01 -17.86 -14.02
N LYS A 167 -18.28 -17.61 -14.38
CA LYS A 167 -19.38 -18.54 -14.13
C LYS A 167 -19.27 -19.77 -15.03
N ASP A 168 -19.01 -19.52 -16.31
CA ASP A 168 -18.94 -20.58 -17.31
C ASP A 168 -17.47 -20.93 -17.64
N ALA A 169 -17.13 -22.22 -17.59
CA ALA A 169 -15.80 -22.70 -17.91
C ALA A 169 -15.31 -22.29 -19.31
N SER A 170 -16.22 -22.22 -20.29
CA SER A 170 -15.88 -21.79 -21.66
C SER A 170 -15.34 -20.36 -21.72
N ALA A 171 -15.77 -19.49 -20.79
CA ALA A 171 -15.27 -18.12 -20.71
C ALA A 171 -13.84 -18.01 -20.17
N LEU A 172 -13.32 -19.09 -19.59
CA LEU A 172 -11.91 -19.16 -19.14
C LEU A 172 -10.95 -19.57 -20.25
N GLU A 173 -11.43 -20.18 -21.34
CA GLU A 173 -10.56 -20.62 -22.44
C GLU A 173 -9.74 -19.44 -22.98
N LYS A 174 -8.41 -19.60 -23.06
CA LYS A 174 -7.40 -18.60 -23.40
C LYS A 174 -7.23 -17.45 -22.37
N GLN A 175 -7.91 -17.53 -21.23
CA GLN A 175 -7.67 -16.57 -20.15
C GLN A 175 -6.39 -16.92 -19.38
N LEU A 176 -5.77 -15.89 -18.84
CA LEU A 176 -4.62 -16.02 -17.95
C LEU A 176 -5.02 -16.77 -16.68
N VAL A 177 -4.17 -17.67 -16.21
CA VAL A 177 -4.23 -18.23 -14.85
C VAL A 177 -3.44 -17.29 -13.93
N ALA A 178 -3.90 -17.10 -12.70
CA ALA A 178 -3.22 -16.25 -11.74
C ALA A 178 -1.71 -16.55 -11.67
N ASN A 179 -0.90 -15.49 -11.68
CA ASN A 179 0.56 -15.61 -11.54
C ASN A 179 0.96 -15.78 -10.07
N PHE A 180 0.23 -15.18 -9.13
CA PHE A 180 0.52 -15.21 -7.69
C PHE A 180 -0.42 -16.20 -6.99
N GLU A 181 0.14 -17.21 -6.31
CA GLU A 181 -0.59 -18.24 -5.60
C GLU A 181 -0.03 -18.50 -4.19
N ASP A 182 -0.90 -18.89 -3.26
CA ASP A 182 -0.44 -19.44 -1.97
C ASP A 182 0.23 -20.80 -2.24
N PRO A 183 1.52 -20.98 -1.92
CA PRO A 183 2.23 -22.23 -2.17
C PRO A 183 1.62 -23.43 -1.47
N ARG A 184 0.77 -23.21 -0.44
CA ARG A 184 0.06 -24.27 0.30
C ARG A 184 -1.27 -24.64 -0.36
N LYS A 185 -1.79 -23.81 -1.28
CA LYS A 185 -3.08 -23.97 -1.96
C LYS A 185 -2.98 -23.60 -3.43
N PRO A 186 -2.10 -24.28 -4.21
CA PRO A 186 -1.93 -23.99 -5.62
C PRO A 186 -3.20 -24.32 -6.41
N ILE A 187 -3.39 -23.63 -7.54
CA ILE A 187 -4.50 -23.87 -8.46
C ILE A 187 -4.16 -25.06 -9.36
N HIS A 188 -4.98 -26.11 -9.29
CA HIS A 188 -4.86 -27.30 -10.16
C HIS A 188 -6.01 -27.44 -11.16
N SER A 189 -7.14 -26.76 -10.89
CA SER A 189 -8.35 -26.86 -11.67
C SER A 189 -9.05 -25.50 -11.75
N TYR A 190 -9.68 -25.25 -12.90
CA TYR A 190 -10.52 -24.04 -13.10
C TYR A 190 -11.75 -23.98 -12.16
N LYS A 191 -12.05 -25.06 -11.46
CA LYS A 191 -13.13 -25.13 -10.45
C LYS A 191 -12.70 -24.65 -9.08
N GLU A 192 -11.41 -24.45 -8.87
CA GLU A 192 -10.88 -23.99 -7.59
C GLU A 192 -10.88 -22.48 -7.52
N HIS A 193 -11.38 -21.96 -6.40
CA HIS A 193 -11.47 -20.52 -6.12
C HIS A 193 -10.70 -20.21 -4.83
N PRO A 194 -9.36 -20.16 -4.88
CA PRO A 194 -8.56 -19.86 -3.69
C PRO A 194 -8.74 -18.41 -3.24
N ALA A 195 -8.32 -18.12 -2.01
CA ALA A 195 -8.21 -16.75 -1.58
C ALA A 195 -7.18 -16.02 -2.44
N PRO A 196 -7.45 -14.78 -2.88
CA PRO A 196 -6.44 -13.95 -3.53
C PRO A 196 -5.23 -13.75 -2.62
N VAL A 197 -4.03 -13.78 -3.20
CA VAL A 197 -2.77 -13.51 -2.50
C VAL A 197 -1.93 -12.53 -3.31
N GLY A 198 -1.40 -11.50 -2.65
CA GLY A 198 -0.62 -10.44 -3.28
C GLY A 198 0.10 -9.60 -2.24
N PHE A 199 0.83 -8.58 -2.66
CA PHE A 199 1.66 -7.74 -1.80
C PHE A 199 1.29 -6.26 -1.81
N GLY A 200 0.50 -5.81 -2.77
CA GLY A 200 0.06 -4.43 -2.93
C GLY A 200 -1.19 -4.08 -2.11
N PRO A 201 -1.76 -2.89 -2.31
CA PRO A 201 -2.95 -2.45 -1.59
C PRO A 201 -4.14 -3.35 -1.88
N MET A 202 -4.84 -3.78 -0.82
CA MET A 202 -6.11 -4.54 -0.92
C MET A 202 -7.22 -3.69 -1.52
N SER A 203 -8.11 -4.32 -2.26
CA SER A 203 -9.31 -3.65 -2.77
C SER A 203 -10.16 -3.08 -1.61
N ARG A 204 -10.76 -1.91 -1.85
CA ARG A 204 -11.77 -1.33 -0.94
C ARG A 204 -13.07 -2.12 -0.90
N THR A 205 -13.30 -2.98 -1.90
CA THR A 205 -14.45 -3.88 -1.95
C THR A 205 -14.22 -5.19 -1.21
N ASP A 206 -13.01 -5.45 -0.69
CA ASP A 206 -12.77 -6.59 0.19
C ASP A 206 -13.74 -6.56 1.36
N PRO A 207 -14.53 -7.61 1.62
CA PRO A 207 -15.57 -7.61 2.63
C PRO A 207 -15.07 -7.31 4.06
N ALA A 208 -13.82 -7.67 4.37
CA ALA A 208 -13.24 -7.36 5.68
C ALA A 208 -12.87 -5.87 5.78
N ARG A 209 -12.40 -5.27 4.68
CA ARG A 209 -12.06 -3.85 4.63
C ARG A 209 -13.29 -2.96 4.47
N SER A 210 -14.23 -3.31 3.60
CA SER A 210 -15.43 -2.50 3.33
C SER A 210 -16.31 -2.30 4.56
N LYS A 211 -16.36 -3.28 5.47
CA LYS A 211 -17.05 -3.14 6.75
C LYS A 211 -16.49 -2.03 7.65
N LEU A 212 -15.23 -1.69 7.48
CA LEU A 212 -14.56 -0.64 8.25
C LEU A 212 -14.91 0.76 7.73
N ALA A 213 -15.48 0.85 6.51
CA ALA A 213 -15.94 2.13 5.96
C ALA A 213 -17.17 2.71 6.69
N GLY A 214 -17.86 1.89 7.51
CA GLY A 214 -19.07 2.25 8.19
C GLY A 214 -20.33 2.06 7.34
N THR A 215 -21.46 2.44 7.89
CA THR A 215 -22.80 2.21 7.34
C THR A 215 -23.29 3.45 6.58
N TYR A 216 -23.51 3.27 5.26
CA TYR A 216 -24.03 4.31 4.36
C TYR A 216 -25.47 3.96 3.96
N ASP A 217 -26.41 4.19 4.87
CA ASP A 217 -27.85 3.95 4.67
C ASP A 217 -28.63 5.27 4.55
N ASP A 218 -29.96 5.17 4.53
CA ASP A 218 -30.84 6.35 4.42
C ASP A 218 -30.68 7.26 5.64
N ALA A 219 -30.48 6.73 6.84
CA ALA A 219 -30.26 7.51 8.04
C ALA A 219 -28.96 8.30 7.97
N TRP A 220 -27.86 7.66 7.51
CA TRP A 220 -26.61 8.38 7.24
C TRP A 220 -26.81 9.49 6.22
N GLN A 221 -27.56 9.24 5.14
CA GLN A 221 -27.76 10.23 4.09
C GLN A 221 -28.55 11.45 4.57
N GLU A 222 -29.52 11.27 5.46
CA GLU A 222 -30.38 12.32 5.98
C GLU A 222 -29.72 13.12 7.11
N GLU A 223 -28.94 12.46 7.98
CA GLU A 223 -28.48 13.04 9.24
C GLU A 223 -26.98 13.34 9.28
N GLN A 224 -26.17 12.56 8.54
CA GLN A 224 -24.69 12.58 8.67
C GLN A 224 -23.98 13.08 7.42
N ALA A 225 -24.52 12.83 6.22
CA ALA A 225 -23.85 13.22 4.97
C ALA A 225 -23.55 14.73 4.90
N PRO A 226 -22.38 15.15 4.40
CA PRO A 226 -21.35 14.37 3.69
C PRO A 226 -20.23 13.83 4.59
N LEU A 227 -20.40 13.83 5.91
CA LEU A 227 -19.37 13.35 6.83
C LEU A 227 -19.24 11.82 6.78
N LEU A 228 -18.13 11.28 7.32
CA LEU A 228 -17.99 9.84 7.48
C LEU A 228 -19.09 9.29 8.43
N PRO A 229 -19.54 8.05 8.23
CA PRO A 229 -20.45 7.38 9.16
C PRO A 229 -19.91 7.39 10.59
N GLU A 230 -20.80 7.40 11.58
CA GLU A 230 -20.41 7.37 13.00
C GLU A 230 -19.63 6.09 13.36
N ASP A 231 -19.95 4.98 12.72
CA ASP A 231 -19.30 3.68 12.88
C ASP A 231 -18.08 3.48 11.99
N PHE A 232 -17.58 4.53 11.32
CA PHE A 232 -16.33 4.48 10.54
C PHE A 232 -15.18 4.07 11.44
N ASN A 233 -14.38 3.11 10.95
CA ASN A 233 -13.21 2.62 11.67
C ASN A 233 -11.93 3.03 10.91
N PRO A 234 -10.99 3.77 11.54
CA PRO A 234 -9.74 4.22 10.91
C PRO A 234 -8.85 3.11 10.33
N LEU A 235 -8.99 1.87 10.77
CA LEU A 235 -8.33 0.72 10.13
C LEU A 235 -8.70 0.57 8.64
N TYR A 236 -9.76 1.21 8.16
CA TYR A 236 -10.10 1.31 6.75
C TYR A 236 -8.97 1.94 5.92
N TYR A 237 -8.21 2.86 6.51
CA TYR A 237 -7.08 3.52 5.85
C TYR A 237 -5.84 2.63 5.73
N ASN A 238 -5.75 1.54 6.52
CA ASN A 238 -4.73 0.52 6.31
C ASN A 238 -5.08 -0.31 5.08
N CYS A 239 -4.25 -0.20 4.04
CA CYS A 239 -4.49 -0.85 2.76
C CYS A 239 -3.63 -2.10 2.52
N ALA A 240 -2.58 -2.34 3.30
CA ALA A 240 -1.82 -3.57 3.20
C ALA A 240 -2.66 -4.79 3.59
N PRO A 241 -2.41 -5.98 3.02
CA PRO A 241 -2.97 -7.22 3.54
C PRO A 241 -2.72 -7.38 5.04
N PRO A 242 -3.64 -7.98 5.82
CA PRO A 242 -3.48 -8.11 7.27
C PRO A 242 -2.16 -8.79 7.70
N ASP A 243 -1.65 -9.71 6.88
CA ASP A 243 -0.37 -10.40 7.09
C ASP A 243 0.86 -9.55 6.72
N GLN A 244 0.66 -8.30 6.31
CA GLN A 244 1.68 -7.29 5.99
C GLN A 244 1.53 -6.02 6.83
N ARG A 245 0.88 -6.09 7.98
CA ARG A 245 0.72 -4.97 8.90
C ARG A 245 1.53 -5.19 10.17
N LEU A 246 2.07 -4.11 10.72
CA LEU A 246 2.81 -4.11 11.98
C LEU A 246 2.13 -3.18 12.96
N ASP A 247 2.23 -3.50 14.26
CA ASP A 247 1.67 -2.64 15.31
C ASP A 247 2.48 -1.35 15.48
N ALA A 248 3.77 -1.37 15.14
CA ALA A 248 4.64 -0.20 15.22
C ALA A 248 5.85 -0.32 14.29
N TYR A 249 6.33 0.84 13.81
CA TYR A 249 7.62 1.00 13.17
C TYR A 249 8.75 0.86 14.19
N ILE A 250 9.71 -0.02 13.92
CA ILE A 250 10.88 -0.24 14.77
C ILE A 250 12.15 0.08 13.98
N PRO A 251 12.92 1.12 14.37
CA PRO A 251 14.23 1.40 13.79
C PRO A 251 15.19 0.22 13.94
N GLY A 252 16.00 -0.02 12.92
CA GLY A 252 16.96 -1.13 12.89
C GLY A 252 16.36 -2.49 12.56
N GLU A 253 15.03 -2.62 12.44
CA GLU A 253 14.40 -3.86 12.07
C GLU A 253 14.83 -4.28 10.66
N VAL A 254 15.10 -5.57 10.48
CA VAL A 254 15.60 -6.11 9.22
C VAL A 254 14.46 -6.57 8.33
N VAL A 255 14.44 -6.06 7.13
CA VAL A 255 13.59 -6.53 6.03
C VAL A 255 14.39 -7.50 5.17
N ARG A 256 13.83 -8.69 4.88
CA ARG A 256 14.42 -9.68 3.98
C ARG A 256 13.51 -9.92 2.80
N LEU A 257 14.11 -9.93 1.62
CA LEU A 257 13.46 -10.19 0.35
C LEU A 257 14.07 -11.45 -0.26
N SER A 258 13.24 -12.46 -0.50
CA SER A 258 13.65 -13.70 -1.15
C SER A 258 13.16 -13.74 -2.58
N TYR A 259 14.08 -13.80 -3.55
CA TYR A 259 13.81 -13.86 -4.99
C TYR A 259 12.88 -12.75 -5.50
N MET A 260 13.09 -11.52 -5.01
CA MET A 260 12.36 -10.34 -5.48
C MET A 260 13.26 -9.33 -6.19
N THR A 261 14.58 -9.51 -6.10
CA THR A 261 15.61 -8.65 -6.70
C THR A 261 16.55 -9.48 -7.57
N GLU A 262 17.32 -8.83 -8.44
CA GLU A 262 18.34 -9.46 -9.28
C GLU A 262 19.39 -10.28 -8.50
N ARG A 263 19.55 -10.00 -7.21
CA ARG A 263 20.50 -10.71 -6.35
C ARG A 263 19.91 -11.93 -5.66
N GLY A 264 18.62 -12.17 -5.82
CA GLY A 264 17.88 -13.29 -5.24
C GLY A 264 17.58 -13.12 -3.77
N GLN A 265 18.58 -13.22 -2.90
CA GLN A 265 18.41 -13.03 -1.45
C GLN A 265 19.01 -11.68 -1.05
N GLU A 266 18.19 -10.77 -0.56
CA GLU A 266 18.64 -9.48 -0.07
C GLU A 266 17.99 -9.13 1.25
N GLN A 267 18.67 -8.28 2.01
CA GLN A 267 18.11 -7.71 3.23
C GLN A 267 18.57 -6.27 3.38
N PHE A 268 17.78 -5.49 4.11
CA PHE A 268 18.15 -4.14 4.53
C PHE A 268 17.55 -3.84 5.90
N SER A 269 18.13 -2.86 6.60
CA SER A 269 17.59 -2.40 7.88
C SER A 269 16.74 -1.15 7.71
N LEU A 270 15.70 -1.01 8.50
CA LEU A 270 14.90 0.21 8.57
C LEU A 270 15.70 1.30 9.30
N PRO A 271 15.81 2.52 8.76
CA PRO A 271 16.56 3.61 9.40
C PRO A 271 15.86 4.12 10.66
N ASP A 272 16.57 4.81 11.54
CA ASP A 272 15.93 5.64 12.56
C ASP A 272 15.37 6.90 11.90
N PHE A 273 14.07 6.83 11.55
CA PHE A 273 13.37 7.87 10.85
C PHE A 273 12.26 8.44 11.72
N THR A 274 12.35 9.73 11.98
CA THR A 274 11.34 10.50 12.70
C THR A 274 11.30 11.91 12.12
N VAL A 275 10.12 12.44 11.89
CA VAL A 275 9.89 13.81 11.41
C VAL A 275 9.36 14.64 12.55
N GLU A 276 9.88 15.84 12.73
CA GLU A 276 9.35 16.84 13.66
C GLU A 276 8.41 17.79 12.91
N PHE A 277 7.24 18.01 13.48
CA PHE A 277 6.30 19.05 13.05
C PHE A 277 6.20 20.09 14.17
N ALA A 278 6.48 21.34 13.84
CA ALA A 278 6.42 22.46 14.75
C ALA A 278 5.34 23.45 14.31
N ARG A 279 4.49 23.88 15.22
CA ARG A 279 3.44 24.87 14.98
C ARG A 279 3.56 26.01 15.99
N ALA A 280 3.60 27.25 15.49
CA ALA A 280 3.51 28.43 16.34
C ALA A 280 2.04 28.75 16.61
N LEU A 281 1.59 28.71 17.85
CA LEU A 281 0.22 29.10 18.27
C LEU A 281 0.11 30.60 18.51
N VAL A 282 1.15 31.19 19.12
CA VAL A 282 1.34 32.62 19.35
C VAL A 282 2.86 32.85 19.43
N PRO A 283 3.35 34.09 19.34
CA PRO A 283 4.79 34.35 19.20
C PRO A 283 5.72 33.61 20.18
N GLU A 284 5.19 33.20 21.32
CA GLU A 284 5.99 32.57 22.40
C GLU A 284 5.70 31.09 22.65
N ARG A 285 4.70 30.49 21.95
CA ARG A 285 4.33 29.10 22.19
C ARG A 285 4.41 28.25 20.91
N ILE A 286 5.43 27.39 20.84
CA ILE A 286 5.59 26.41 19.76
C ILE A 286 5.18 25.02 20.28
N ILE A 287 4.24 24.40 19.60
CA ILE A 287 3.91 22.98 19.78
C ILE A 287 4.79 22.17 18.84
N ARG A 288 5.43 21.13 19.37
CA ARG A 288 6.22 20.17 18.60
C ARG A 288 5.59 18.79 18.70
N ARG A 289 5.52 18.09 17.60
CA ARG A 289 5.08 16.71 17.50
C ARG A 289 6.09 15.93 16.68
N HIS A 290 6.27 14.67 17.02
CA HIS A 290 7.13 13.76 16.29
C HIS A 290 6.26 12.67 15.67
N ALA A 291 6.44 12.41 14.37
CA ALA A 291 5.78 11.35 13.67
C ALA A 291 6.80 10.30 13.21
N ARG A 292 6.47 9.05 13.43
CA ARG A 292 7.15 7.88 12.88
C ARG A 292 6.39 7.35 11.66
N PRO A 293 7.04 6.59 10.78
CA PRO A 293 6.36 6.00 9.64
C PRO A 293 5.21 5.08 10.04
N ASP A 294 4.12 5.19 9.32
CA ASP A 294 2.98 4.29 9.35
C ASP A 294 2.78 3.55 8.02
N THR A 295 3.64 3.81 7.04
CA THR A 295 3.63 3.12 5.76
C THR A 295 5.06 2.94 5.26
N ILE A 296 5.37 1.72 4.86
CA ILE A 296 6.63 1.30 4.23
C ILE A 296 6.26 0.78 2.84
N ILE A 297 6.76 1.42 1.79
CA ILE A 297 6.54 1.01 0.39
C ILE A 297 7.88 0.52 -0.15
N ILE A 298 7.97 -0.77 -0.48
CA ILE A 298 9.19 -1.41 -0.98
C ILE A 298 9.06 -1.61 -2.48
N GLU A 299 10.04 -1.19 -3.26
CA GLU A 299 10.14 -1.37 -4.71
C GLU A 299 11.37 -2.26 -4.99
N PRO A 300 11.17 -3.59 -5.05
CA PRO A 300 12.28 -4.54 -5.07
C PRO A 300 13.20 -4.39 -6.29
N LYS A 301 12.64 -4.26 -7.48
CA LYS A 301 13.41 -4.08 -8.72
C LYS A 301 14.32 -2.86 -8.65
N GLU A 302 13.82 -1.76 -8.09
CA GLU A 302 14.54 -0.49 -7.97
C GLU A 302 15.50 -0.46 -6.77
N ARG A 303 15.46 -1.50 -5.92
CA ARG A 303 16.24 -1.60 -4.67
C ARG A 303 16.10 -0.35 -3.82
N ARG A 304 14.85 0.10 -3.65
CA ARG A 304 14.51 1.27 -2.83
C ARG A 304 13.25 1.02 -2.01
N PHE A 305 13.09 1.79 -0.95
CA PHE A 305 11.86 1.84 -0.20
C PHE A 305 11.54 3.27 0.21
N SER A 306 10.27 3.56 0.38
CA SER A 306 9.77 4.85 0.86
C SER A 306 9.10 4.67 2.21
N LEU A 307 9.32 5.64 3.10
CA LEU A 307 8.69 5.76 4.41
C LEU A 307 7.74 6.95 4.39
N VAL A 308 6.50 6.74 4.82
CA VAL A 308 5.50 7.79 4.91
C VAL A 308 5.18 8.03 6.38
N ALA A 309 5.33 9.29 6.82
CA ALA A 309 4.96 9.75 8.15
C ALA A 309 3.95 10.90 8.02
N ARG A 310 3.00 10.99 8.95
CA ARG A 310 1.93 11.98 8.89
C ARG A 310 1.75 12.72 10.22
N PHE A 311 1.27 13.94 10.09
CA PHE A 311 0.89 14.79 11.19
C PHE A 311 -0.52 15.29 10.96
N VAL A 312 -1.37 15.08 11.95
CA VAL A 312 -2.74 15.59 11.96
C VAL A 312 -2.91 16.53 13.13
N GLU A 313 -3.51 17.67 12.87
CA GLU A 313 -3.84 18.67 13.88
C GLU A 313 -5.32 19.05 13.71
N TYR A 314 -6.02 19.22 14.84
CA TYR A 314 -7.40 19.71 14.93
C TYR A 314 -7.38 21.12 15.52
N PRO A 315 -7.24 22.17 14.67
CA PRO A 315 -7.17 23.53 15.16
C PRO A 315 -8.48 23.96 15.83
N GLN A 316 -8.37 24.78 16.85
CA GLN A 316 -9.54 25.32 17.56
C GLN A 316 -9.53 26.85 17.46
N PRO A 317 -10.68 27.49 17.16
CA PRO A 317 -12.00 26.88 16.88
C PRO A 317 -12.10 26.23 15.49
N ASP A 318 -11.27 26.58 14.53
CA ASP A 318 -11.31 26.09 13.13
C ASP A 318 -9.94 26.17 12.47
N ILE A 319 -9.86 25.76 11.18
CA ILE A 319 -8.62 25.69 10.41
C ILE A 319 -7.91 27.03 10.24
N SER A 320 -8.62 28.16 10.29
CA SER A 320 -8.04 29.50 10.16
C SER A 320 -7.06 29.83 11.29
N THR A 321 -7.17 29.14 12.42
CA THR A 321 -6.30 29.31 13.59
C THR A 321 -5.02 28.49 13.53
N LEU A 322 -4.83 27.66 12.49
CA LEU A 322 -3.68 26.75 12.39
C LEU A 322 -2.34 27.49 12.43
N GLY A 323 -2.24 28.59 11.70
CA GLY A 323 -0.96 29.25 11.48
C GLY A 323 -0.04 28.45 10.57
N LYS A 324 1.26 28.73 10.64
CA LYS A 324 2.28 28.04 9.82
C LYS A 324 2.79 26.77 10.52
N VAL A 325 2.85 25.68 9.78
CA VAL A 325 3.46 24.42 10.22
C VAL A 325 4.86 24.32 9.62
N ILE A 326 5.87 23.98 10.43
CA ILE A 326 7.24 23.75 9.99
C ILE A 326 7.52 22.26 10.09
N VAL A 327 7.99 21.67 9.01
CA VAL A 327 8.46 20.29 8.94
C VAL A 327 9.97 20.28 9.02
N GLY A 328 10.52 19.60 10.01
CA GLY A 328 11.97 19.55 10.26
C GLY A 328 12.49 18.16 10.59
N PRO A 329 13.82 17.95 10.55
CA PRO A 329 14.44 16.72 11.04
C PRO A 329 14.34 16.65 12.57
N SER A 330 14.12 15.46 13.13
CA SER A 330 13.89 15.27 14.57
C SER A 330 15.07 15.64 15.48
N SER A 331 16.27 15.88 14.92
CA SER A 331 17.49 16.24 15.66
C SER A 331 17.96 17.68 15.41
N GLY A 332 17.24 18.46 14.61
CA GLY A 332 17.59 19.85 14.32
C GLY A 332 17.00 20.84 15.33
N ARG A 333 17.83 21.65 15.96
CA ARG A 333 17.35 22.90 16.56
C ARG A 333 16.75 23.72 15.43
N VAL A 334 15.43 23.74 15.30
CA VAL A 334 14.74 24.76 14.49
C VAL A 334 15.17 26.10 15.09
N ARG A 335 16.03 26.83 14.37
CA ARG A 335 16.35 28.22 14.76
C ARG A 335 15.04 28.96 14.89
N ALA A 336 14.91 29.71 15.99
CA ALA A 336 13.74 30.57 16.19
C ALA A 336 13.52 31.39 14.92
N ILE A 337 12.28 31.44 14.47
CA ILE A 337 11.86 32.29 13.35
C ILE A 337 12.16 33.73 13.81
N GLU A 338 13.28 34.29 13.36
CA GLU A 338 13.50 35.72 13.47
C GLU A 338 12.50 36.44 12.56
N LYS A 339 11.92 37.50 13.09
CA LYS A 339 10.79 38.31 12.58
C LYS A 339 10.98 38.79 11.16
#